data_e5a637018f8ffeb1d78c0b3126441b16
#
_entry.id   e5a637018f8ffeb1d78c0b3126441b16
#
_cell.length_a   1.000
_cell.length_b   1.000
_cell.length_c   1.000
_cell.angle_alpha   90.00
_cell.angle_beta   90.00
_cell.angle_gamma   90.00
#
_symmetry.space_group_name_H-M   'P 1'
#
loop_
_entity.id
_entity.type
_entity.pdbx_description
1 polymer ?
#
loop_
_entity_poly.entity_id
_entity_poly.type
_entity_poly.pdbx_seq_one_letter_code
_entity_poly.pdbx_strand_id
1 'polypeptide(L)'
;MDSTGELMGELPVTGAVAEYRGKRYPVAFSGDDWVALRADPADVPDAFEYGESSAVQARHEPWAKVRRSAIDGLIHVRARGKIAGHTVSLRRRLPDGRIGIEFVGPPRVARELGLEGDQYMGWTGIVAAEDLTDIQVEETRRA
;
A
#
# COMPACT_ATOMS: atom_id res chain seq x y z
N MET A 1 6.12 -15.59 -16.92
CA MET A 1 5.64 -15.11 -16.40
C MET A 1 5.70 -14.81 -15.44
N ASP A 2 5.54 -14.86 -15.63
CA ASP A 2 5.35 -14.23 -15.11
C ASP A 2 5.38 -13.85 -13.91
N SER A 3 5.97 -13.22 -13.80
CA SER A 3 5.75 -12.46 -12.60
C SER A 3 4.35 -12.61 -12.06
N THR A 4 3.54 -13.19 -12.85
CA THR A 4 2.15 -13.38 -12.46
C THR A 4 2.03 -14.25 -11.23
N GLY A 5 2.86 -15.27 -11.12
CA GLY A 5 2.80 -16.16 -9.99
C GLY A 5 3.14 -15.47 -8.69
N GLU A 6 4.07 -14.56 -8.72
CA GLU A 6 4.46 -13.87 -7.50
C GLU A 6 3.42 -12.88 -7.02
N LEU A 7 2.49 -12.51 -7.87
CA LEU A 7 1.41 -11.61 -7.48
C LEU A 7 0.21 -12.34 -6.93
N MET A 8 0.25 -13.66 -6.94
CA MET A 8 -0.88 -14.42 -6.41
C MET A 8 -1.05 -14.13 -4.94
N GLY A 9 -2.27 -13.80 -4.57
CA GLY A 9 -2.59 -13.49 -3.20
C GLY A 9 -2.18 -12.12 -2.76
N GLU A 10 -1.48 -11.38 -3.61
CA GLU A 10 -1.06 -10.03 -3.26
C GLU A 10 -1.48 -9.04 -4.31
N LEU A 11 -2.46 -8.22 -3.96
CA LEU A 11 -2.86 -7.13 -4.83
C LEU A 11 -2.02 -5.90 -4.51
N PRO A 12 -1.69 -5.10 -5.53
CA PRO A 12 -0.99 -3.84 -5.27
C PRO A 12 -1.89 -2.88 -4.49
N VAL A 13 -1.28 -1.99 -3.75
CA VAL A 13 -2.03 -0.97 -3.02
C VAL A 13 -1.41 0.40 -3.30
N THR A 14 -2.22 1.42 -3.12
CA THR A 14 -1.81 2.80 -3.34
C THR A 14 -0.80 3.22 -2.28
N GLY A 15 0.25 3.93 -2.69
CA GLY A 15 1.23 4.44 -1.78
C GLY A 15 2.58 4.64 -2.43
N ALA A 16 3.54 5.10 -1.66
CA ALA A 16 4.89 5.29 -2.13
C ALA A 16 5.68 3.99 -2.00
N VAL A 17 6.50 3.71 -3.00
CA VAL A 17 7.35 2.53 -3.05
C VAL A 17 8.75 2.98 -3.41
N ALA A 18 9.73 2.50 -2.69
CA ALA A 18 11.13 2.81 -2.97
C ALA A 18 11.79 1.61 -3.64
N GLU A 19 12.62 1.88 -4.63
CA GLU A 19 13.48 0.86 -5.23
C GLU A 19 14.82 0.91 -4.53
N TYR A 20 15.24 -0.23 -4.01
CA TYR A 20 16.47 -0.30 -3.24
C TYR A 20 17.14 -1.63 -3.55
N ARG A 21 18.35 -1.55 -4.09
CA ARG A 21 19.18 -2.72 -4.42
C ARG A 21 18.43 -3.77 -5.23
N GLY A 22 17.67 -3.31 -6.22
CA GLY A 22 16.95 -4.18 -7.13
C GLY A 22 15.63 -4.71 -6.63
N LYS A 23 15.20 -4.28 -5.46
CA LYS A 23 13.92 -4.69 -4.89
C LYS A 23 13.05 -3.48 -4.60
N ARG A 24 11.76 -3.70 -4.46
CA ARG A 24 10.80 -2.66 -4.14
C ARG A 24 10.29 -2.86 -2.73
N TYR A 25 10.27 -1.78 -1.96
CA TYR A 25 9.78 -1.79 -0.58
C TYR A 25 8.77 -0.67 -0.41
N PRO A 26 7.63 -0.97 0.23
CA PRO A 26 6.70 0.11 0.57
C PRO A 26 7.38 1.12 1.49
N VAL A 27 7.05 2.38 1.33
CA VAL A 27 7.57 3.43 2.19
C VAL A 27 6.62 3.58 3.37
N ALA A 28 7.15 3.42 4.57
CA ALA A 28 6.34 3.54 5.79
C ALA A 28 6.09 5.01 6.12
N PHE A 29 7.16 5.82 6.10
CA PHE A 29 7.09 7.25 6.32
C PHE A 29 8.38 7.85 5.78
N SER A 30 8.46 9.17 5.69
CA SER A 30 9.63 9.80 5.09
C SER A 30 9.86 11.18 5.68
N GLY A 31 11.09 11.65 5.51
CA GLY A 31 11.49 13.00 5.86
C GLY A 31 12.07 13.70 4.64
N ASP A 32 12.79 14.79 4.88
CA ASP A 32 13.30 15.61 3.78
C ASP A 32 14.34 14.89 2.94
N ASP A 33 15.27 14.17 3.57
CA ASP A 33 16.36 13.52 2.86
C ASP A 33 16.47 12.04 3.17
N TRP A 34 15.44 11.44 3.71
CA TRP A 34 15.43 10.01 4.05
C TRP A 34 14.06 9.41 3.84
N VAL A 35 14.03 8.09 3.71
CA VAL A 35 12.78 7.33 3.65
C VAL A 35 12.91 6.14 4.58
N ALA A 36 11.80 5.74 5.19
CA ALA A 36 11.74 4.53 5.99
C ALA A 36 11.07 3.44 5.17
N LEU A 37 11.80 2.38 4.91
CA LEU A 37 11.31 1.25 4.13
C LEU A 37 10.63 0.24 5.04
N ARG A 38 9.53 -0.34 4.57
CA ARG A 38 8.89 -1.47 5.25
C ARG A 38 9.74 -2.71 4.99
N ALA A 39 10.75 -2.91 5.81
CA ALA A 39 11.71 -3.99 5.59
C ALA A 39 12.38 -4.34 6.90
N ASP A 40 12.83 -5.58 6.99
CA ASP A 40 13.69 -6.02 8.10
C ASP A 40 15.02 -5.30 7.95
N PRO A 41 15.57 -4.72 9.03
CA PRO A 41 16.88 -4.06 8.95
C PRO A 41 17.98 -4.94 8.39
N ALA A 42 17.88 -6.26 8.55
CA ALA A 42 18.87 -7.18 8.01
C ALA A 42 18.92 -7.12 6.48
N ASP A 43 17.83 -6.72 5.85
CA ASP A 43 17.76 -6.60 4.39
C ASP A 43 18.18 -5.22 3.89
N VAL A 44 18.48 -4.30 4.81
CA VAL A 44 18.76 -2.91 4.45
C VAL A 44 20.08 -2.48 5.11
N PRO A 45 21.21 -2.92 4.54
CA PRO A 45 22.52 -2.62 5.15
C PRO A 45 22.85 -1.14 5.23
N ASP A 46 22.21 -0.29 4.42
CA ASP A 46 22.45 1.14 4.44
C ASP A 46 21.61 1.88 5.47
N ALA A 47 20.81 1.16 6.25
CA ALA A 47 19.93 1.81 7.24
C ALA A 47 20.76 2.49 8.33
N PHE A 48 20.42 3.73 8.61
CA PHE A 48 21.06 4.47 9.70
C PHE A 48 20.19 4.51 10.97
N GLU A 49 18.96 4.07 10.85
CA GLU A 49 18.04 3.97 11.98
C GLU A 49 16.97 2.95 11.61
N TYR A 50 16.52 2.18 12.61
CA TYR A 50 15.47 1.20 12.36
C TYR A 50 14.63 1.00 13.60
N GLY A 51 13.47 0.39 13.43
CA GLY A 51 12.55 0.16 14.53
C GLY A 51 11.38 -0.66 14.05
N GLU A 52 10.34 -0.68 14.86
CA GLU A 52 9.10 -1.37 14.55
C GLU A 52 7.93 -0.46 14.84
N SER A 53 6.96 -0.45 13.93
CA SER A 53 5.72 0.27 14.14
C SER A 53 4.72 -0.66 14.79
N SER A 54 4.01 -0.16 15.80
CA SER A 54 2.85 -0.86 16.31
C SER A 54 1.76 -0.76 15.25
N ALA A 55 1.36 -1.91 14.74
CA ALA A 55 0.32 -1.93 13.74
C ALA A 55 -1.00 -2.24 14.41
N VAL A 56 -2.07 -1.94 13.70
CA VAL A 56 -3.40 -2.37 14.08
C VAL A 56 -3.37 -3.89 14.24
N GLN A 57 -4.09 -4.39 15.22
CA GLN A 57 -4.18 -5.82 15.52
C GLN A 57 -2.90 -6.39 16.12
N ALA A 58 -2.15 -5.54 16.80
CA ALA A 58 -0.99 -5.95 17.60
C ALA A 58 0.14 -6.60 16.79
N ARG A 59 0.22 -6.33 15.49
CA ARG A 59 1.35 -6.78 14.71
C ARG A 59 2.39 -5.67 14.66
N HIS A 60 3.63 -6.07 14.78
CA HIS A 60 4.75 -5.15 14.67
C HIS A 60 5.34 -5.28 13.28
N GLU A 61 5.52 -4.14 12.62
CA GLU A 61 6.08 -4.11 11.28
C GLU A 61 7.41 -3.40 11.32
N PRO A 62 8.49 -4.07 10.94
CA PRO A 62 9.81 -3.44 10.95
C PRO A 62 9.94 -2.38 9.87
N TRP A 63 10.74 -1.38 10.18
CA TRP A 63 11.10 -0.36 9.19
C TRP A 63 12.57 -0.03 9.33
N ALA A 64 13.15 0.46 8.24
CA ALA A 64 14.56 0.83 8.21
C ALA A 64 14.69 2.12 7.42
N LYS A 65 15.32 3.14 8.04
CA LYS A 65 15.52 4.43 7.39
C LYS A 65 16.81 4.43 6.61
N VAL A 66 16.73 4.90 5.37
CA VAL A 66 17.92 5.11 4.54
C VAL A 66 17.87 6.52 3.98
N ARG A 67 19.02 7.06 3.63
CA ARG A 67 19.08 8.34 2.94
C ARG A 67 18.45 8.19 1.56
N ARG A 68 17.85 9.28 1.07
CA ARG A 68 17.28 9.24 -0.28
C ARG A 68 18.33 8.90 -1.32
N SER A 69 19.58 9.28 -1.07
CA SER A 69 20.66 8.95 -1.98
C SER A 69 20.98 7.46 -2.04
N ALA A 70 20.51 6.69 -1.09
CA ALA A 70 20.75 5.24 -1.06
C ALA A 70 19.71 4.46 -1.84
N ILE A 71 18.58 5.07 -2.20
CA ILE A 71 17.57 4.36 -2.98
C ILE A 71 17.77 4.64 -4.46
N ASP A 72 17.33 3.71 -5.29
CA ASP A 72 17.49 3.81 -6.74
C ASP A 72 16.34 4.56 -7.40
N GLY A 73 15.20 4.65 -6.71
CA GLY A 73 14.07 5.37 -7.24
C GLY A 73 12.95 5.42 -6.23
N LEU A 74 12.05 6.35 -6.45
CA LEU A 74 10.85 6.51 -5.64
C LEU A 74 9.66 6.55 -6.57
N ILE A 75 8.69 5.67 -6.33
CA ILE A 75 7.55 5.49 -7.21
C ILE A 75 6.28 5.70 -6.41
N HIS A 76 5.36 6.47 -6.97
CA HIS A 76 4.03 6.59 -6.42
C HIS A 76 3.13 5.62 -7.15
N VAL A 77 2.52 4.70 -6.42
CA VAL A 77 1.64 3.68 -6.96
C VAL A 77 0.20 4.07 -6.65
N ARG A 78 -0.63 4.03 -7.66
CA ARG A 78 -2.07 4.23 -7.49
C ARG A 78 -2.75 2.96 -7.96
N ALA A 79 -3.39 2.26 -7.03
CA ALA A 79 -4.05 1.00 -7.33
C ALA A 79 -5.54 1.16 -7.11
N ARG A 80 -6.32 0.70 -8.08
CA ARG A 80 -7.78 0.76 -8.06
C ARG A 80 -8.33 -0.58 -8.46
N GLY A 81 -9.56 -0.82 -8.05
CA GLY A 81 -10.30 -2.00 -8.48
C GLY A 81 -11.78 -1.68 -8.43
N LYS A 82 -12.59 -2.68 -8.70
CA LYS A 82 -14.04 -2.52 -8.63
C LYS A 82 -14.62 -3.55 -7.67
N ILE A 83 -15.62 -3.11 -6.93
CA ILE A 83 -16.40 -4.00 -6.10
C ILE A 83 -17.86 -3.72 -6.40
N ALA A 84 -18.62 -4.77 -6.75
CA ALA A 84 -20.02 -4.64 -7.16
C ALA A 84 -20.21 -3.58 -8.26
N GLY A 85 -19.22 -3.46 -9.15
CA GLY A 85 -19.28 -2.52 -10.27
C GLY A 85 -18.86 -1.09 -9.95
N HIS A 86 -18.44 -0.81 -8.71
CA HIS A 86 -18.04 0.53 -8.30
C HIS A 86 -16.54 0.61 -8.08
N THR A 87 -15.92 1.65 -8.61
CA THR A 87 -14.47 1.84 -8.50
C THR A 87 -14.09 2.26 -7.09
N VAL A 88 -13.10 1.58 -6.54
CA VAL A 88 -12.55 1.89 -5.22
C VAL A 88 -11.04 1.97 -5.30
N SER A 89 -10.44 2.71 -4.38
CA SER A 89 -9.00 2.79 -4.26
C SER A 89 -8.53 1.70 -3.31
N LEU A 90 -7.47 0.99 -3.69
CA LEU A 90 -6.89 -0.05 -2.84
C LEU A 90 -5.84 0.62 -1.98
N ARG A 91 -6.09 0.66 -0.66
CA ARG A 91 -5.28 1.49 0.23
C ARG A 91 -4.25 0.72 1.03
N ARG A 92 -4.58 -0.48 1.47
CA ARG A 92 -3.61 -1.26 2.20
C ARG A 92 -3.97 -2.74 2.17
N ARG A 93 -2.95 -3.55 2.39
CA ARG A 93 -3.10 -5.00 2.43
C ARG A 93 -3.00 -5.43 3.89
N LEU A 94 -3.99 -6.19 4.34
CA LEU A 94 -3.98 -6.70 5.71
C LEU A 94 -3.19 -8.01 5.76
N PRO A 95 -2.74 -8.41 6.97
CA PRO A 95 -1.94 -9.63 7.09
C PRO A 95 -2.64 -10.88 6.60
N ASP A 96 -3.98 -10.92 6.66
CA ASP A 96 -4.74 -12.09 6.21
C ASP A 96 -5.09 -12.03 4.73
N GLY A 97 -4.58 -11.03 4.00
CA GLY A 97 -4.80 -10.92 2.56
C GLY A 97 -5.98 -10.07 2.16
N ARG A 98 -6.79 -9.65 3.14
CA ARG A 98 -7.89 -8.74 2.82
C ARG A 98 -7.34 -7.35 2.48
N ILE A 99 -8.16 -6.56 1.81
CA ILE A 99 -7.75 -5.25 1.30
C ILE A 99 -8.58 -4.17 1.97
N GLY A 100 -7.89 -3.17 2.50
CA GLY A 100 -8.54 -1.94 2.94
C GLY A 100 -8.77 -1.04 1.75
N ILE A 101 -10.00 -0.60 1.55
CA ILE A 101 -10.38 0.20 0.38
C ILE A 101 -10.93 1.54 0.82
N GLU A 102 -10.92 2.47 -0.13
CA GLU A 102 -11.53 3.78 0.05
C GLU A 102 -12.41 4.06 -1.16
N PHE A 103 -13.59 4.59 -0.89
CA PHE A 103 -14.56 4.94 -1.92
C PHE A 103 -14.92 6.41 -1.79
N VAL A 104 -14.94 7.11 -2.92
CA VAL A 104 -15.39 8.50 -2.97
C VAL A 104 -16.58 8.52 -3.91
N GLY A 105 -17.76 8.84 -3.38
CA GLY A 105 -18.95 8.84 -4.18
C GLY A 105 -20.20 8.99 -3.31
N PRO A 106 -21.37 8.68 -3.88
CA PRO A 106 -22.64 8.92 -3.17
C PRO A 106 -22.78 8.06 -1.91
N PRO A 107 -23.31 8.63 -0.81
CA PRO A 107 -23.53 7.86 0.42
C PRO A 107 -24.38 6.61 0.21
N ARG A 108 -25.32 6.65 -0.72
CA ARG A 108 -26.16 5.51 -1.00
C ARG A 108 -25.36 4.31 -1.45
N VAL A 109 -24.39 4.55 -2.36
CA VAL A 109 -23.55 3.48 -2.86
C VAL A 109 -22.65 2.95 -1.72
N ALA A 110 -22.10 3.87 -0.93
CA ALA A 110 -21.24 3.46 0.18
C ALA A 110 -22.00 2.54 1.15
N ARG A 111 -23.26 2.86 1.42
CA ARG A 111 -24.07 2.01 2.29
C ARG A 111 -24.36 0.64 1.67
N GLU A 112 -24.60 0.62 0.37
CA GLU A 112 -24.79 -0.64 -0.34
C GLU A 112 -23.55 -1.51 -0.26
N LEU A 113 -22.37 -0.91 -0.24
CA LEU A 113 -21.11 -1.63 -0.16
C LEU A 113 -20.71 -1.95 1.28
N GLY A 114 -21.49 -1.49 2.26
CA GLY A 114 -21.17 -1.74 3.66
C GLY A 114 -20.00 -0.94 4.20
N LEU A 115 -19.72 0.21 3.61
CA LEU A 115 -18.58 1.02 4.00
C LEU A 115 -18.93 2.00 5.12
N GLU A 116 -17.91 2.44 5.84
CA GLU A 116 -18.04 3.38 6.94
C GLU A 116 -17.35 4.69 6.56
N GLY A 117 -17.82 5.78 7.15
CA GLY A 117 -17.25 7.08 6.90
C GLY A 117 -18.32 8.12 6.61
N ASP A 118 -17.93 9.16 5.90
CA ASP A 118 -18.86 10.21 5.50
C ASP A 118 -18.42 10.84 4.19
N GLN A 119 -19.27 11.72 3.68
CA GLN A 119 -19.03 12.31 2.36
C GLN A 119 -17.87 13.31 2.33
N TYR A 120 -17.40 13.73 3.49
CA TYR A 120 -16.30 14.70 3.58
C TYR A 120 -14.95 14.01 3.68
N MET A 121 -14.90 12.92 4.42
CA MET A 121 -13.64 12.19 4.67
C MET A 121 -13.49 10.98 3.77
N GLY A 122 -14.53 10.61 3.03
CA GLY A 122 -14.52 9.41 2.22
C GLY A 122 -15.04 8.21 3.00
N TRP A 123 -15.23 7.13 2.29
CA TRP A 123 -15.82 5.90 2.83
C TRP A 123 -14.76 4.82 2.80
N THR A 124 -14.62 4.08 3.88
CA THR A 124 -13.60 3.04 3.98
C THR A 124 -14.22 1.71 4.38
N GLY A 125 -13.52 0.65 4.05
CA GLY A 125 -13.96 -0.69 4.41
C GLY A 125 -12.86 -1.68 4.14
N ILE A 126 -13.13 -2.94 4.52
CA ILE A 126 -12.20 -4.04 4.32
C ILE A 126 -12.95 -5.11 3.54
N VAL A 127 -12.36 -5.55 2.45
CA VAL A 127 -13.00 -6.53 1.57
C VAL A 127 -12.03 -7.68 1.27
N ALA A 128 -12.59 -8.82 0.88
CA ALA A 128 -11.77 -9.94 0.43
C ALA A 128 -11.15 -9.60 -0.91
N ALA A 129 -9.90 -10.02 -1.12
CA ALA A 129 -9.21 -9.73 -2.37
C ALA A 129 -9.95 -10.29 -3.56
N GLU A 130 -10.57 -11.45 -3.40
CA GLU A 130 -11.28 -12.10 -4.51
C GLU A 130 -12.56 -11.40 -4.91
N ASP A 131 -13.06 -10.48 -4.07
CA ASP A 131 -14.26 -9.70 -4.41
C ASP A 131 -13.94 -8.50 -5.29
N LEU A 132 -12.66 -8.22 -5.52
CA LEU A 132 -12.23 -7.10 -6.32
C LEU A 132 -11.97 -7.56 -7.76
N THR A 133 -12.41 -6.74 -8.71
CA THR A 133 -12.23 -7.01 -10.14
C THR A 133 -11.63 -5.78 -10.81
N ASP A 134 -11.24 -5.94 -12.09
CA ASP A 134 -10.72 -4.83 -12.90
C ASP A 134 -9.61 -4.05 -12.20
N ILE A 135 -8.64 -4.78 -11.65
CA ILE A 135 -7.53 -4.15 -10.95
C ILE A 135 -6.68 -3.35 -11.93
N GLN A 136 -6.46 -2.08 -11.62
CA GLN A 136 -5.63 -1.19 -12.43
C GLN A 136 -4.57 -0.56 -11.56
N VAL A 137 -3.36 -0.51 -12.07
CA VAL A 137 -2.21 0.02 -11.35
C VAL A 137 -1.55 1.08 -12.20
N GLU A 138 -1.33 2.24 -11.62
CA GLU A 138 -0.66 3.35 -12.26
C GLU A 138 0.57 3.69 -11.44
N GLU A 139 1.72 3.80 -12.08
CA GLU A 139 2.96 4.11 -11.39
C GLU A 139 3.53 5.40 -11.93
N THR A 140 3.90 6.30 -11.03
CA THR A 140 4.54 7.56 -11.39
C THR A 140 5.88 7.62 -10.68
N ARG A 141 6.96 7.71 -11.46
CA ARG A 141 8.28 7.80 -10.88
C ARG A 141 8.54 9.22 -10.41
N ARG A 142 8.95 9.36 -9.16
CA ARG A 142 9.14 10.66 -8.54
C ARG A 142 10.60 11.06 -8.43
N ALA A 143 11.49 10.11 -8.51
CA ALA A 143 12.90 10.44 -8.38
C ALA A 143 13.77 9.50 -9.18
#